data_0085e2647061be83145d3f3f1a6cf534
#
_entry.id   0085e2647061be83145d3f3f1a6cf534
#
_cell.length_a   1.000
_cell.length_b   1.000
_cell.length_c   1.000
_cell.angle_alpha   90.00
_cell.angle_beta   90.00
_cell.angle_gamma   90.00
#
_symmetry.space_group_name_H-M   'P 1'
#
loop_
_entity.id
_entity.type
_entity.pdbx_description
1 polymer ?
#
loop_
_entity_poly.entity_id
_entity_poly.type
_entity_poly.pdbx_seq_one_letter_code
_entity_poly.pdbx_strand_id
1 'polypeptide(L)'
;MADGLNMSRRIRRTPYTDRVEALGVRGFSVVNHMLLPKAFETSVEEDYWHLRAYVQLWDVSCQRQVEISGPDAGALVQLMTPRNISKAQVGQCLYVPIIDDQAGLINDPVLLKLAEDRFWLSIADSDLLLYAKGLALGRGLNAYIHEPDVFPLSVQGPQAEALLAEVFGPDIRDIGFFKFGWIEVEGTQQLIARSGYSRQGGFEIYVQGAAHGPGLWDLLWRAGQAYNIRPGCPNLIERIEGGLFSYGNEMTLQNNPFEIYKKSVKQLMNSNAINKNKKET
;
A
#
# COMPACT_ATOMS: atom_id res chain seq x y z
N MET A 1 -22.42 -5.55 26.65
CA MET A 1 -22.32 -5.65 25.18
C MET A 1 -21.88 -4.28 24.71
N ALA A 2 -20.67 -4.16 24.19
CA ALA A 2 -20.26 -2.90 23.55
C ALA A 2 -21.18 -2.72 22.34
N ASP A 3 -21.93 -1.63 22.30
CA ASP A 3 -22.69 -1.26 21.13
C ASP A 3 -21.69 -1.08 19.98
N GLY A 4 -21.67 -2.05 19.07
CA GLY A 4 -20.82 -1.99 17.88
C GLY A 4 -21.13 -0.73 17.09
N LEU A 5 -20.11 -0.10 16.54
CA LEU A 5 -20.28 1.07 15.67
C LEU A 5 -21.30 0.75 14.57
N ASN A 6 -22.42 1.47 14.55
CA ASN A 6 -23.42 1.32 13.50
C ASN A 6 -22.88 1.98 12.22
N MET A 7 -22.36 1.16 11.30
CA MET A 7 -21.77 1.62 10.06
C MET A 7 -22.75 1.51 8.89
N SER A 8 -22.70 2.47 7.99
CA SER A 8 -23.45 2.44 6.74
C SER A 8 -23.09 1.19 5.92
N ARG A 9 -24.08 0.55 5.29
CA ARG A 9 -23.86 -0.56 4.35
C ARG A 9 -23.06 -0.17 3.10
N ARG A 10 -22.82 1.11 2.88
CA ARG A 10 -21.98 1.64 1.79
C ARG A 10 -20.49 1.54 2.12
N ILE A 11 -20.13 1.28 3.38
CA ILE A 11 -18.75 1.12 3.84
C ILE A 11 -18.48 -0.37 3.98
N ARG A 12 -17.42 -0.84 3.36
CA ARG A 12 -16.99 -2.24 3.41
C ARG A 12 -16.06 -2.48 4.59
N ARG A 13 -16.32 -3.55 5.32
CA ARG A 13 -15.37 -4.12 6.27
C ARG A 13 -14.30 -4.90 5.51
N THR A 14 -13.14 -5.04 6.11
CA THR A 14 -12.05 -5.87 5.60
C THR A 14 -12.08 -7.25 6.27
N PRO A 15 -11.35 -8.24 5.77
CA PRO A 15 -11.20 -9.54 6.46
C PRO A 15 -10.55 -9.43 7.85
N TYR A 16 -9.89 -8.31 8.14
CA TYR A 16 -9.15 -8.07 9.38
C TYR A 16 -9.90 -7.18 10.38
N THR A 17 -11.01 -6.57 9.98
CA THR A 17 -11.71 -5.56 10.81
C THR A 17 -12.05 -6.07 12.21
N ASP A 18 -12.53 -7.32 12.34
CA ASP A 18 -12.87 -7.88 13.65
C ASP A 18 -11.64 -8.03 14.57
N ARG A 19 -10.46 -8.34 14.00
CA ARG A 19 -9.19 -8.44 14.73
C ARG A 19 -8.71 -7.06 15.17
N VAL A 20 -8.82 -6.09 14.28
CA VAL A 20 -8.47 -4.70 14.54
C VAL A 20 -9.35 -4.11 15.65
N GLU A 21 -10.67 -4.38 15.61
CA GLU A 21 -11.62 -3.98 16.66
C GLU A 21 -11.29 -4.62 18.01
N ALA A 22 -10.96 -5.93 18.02
CA ALA A 22 -10.58 -6.66 19.22
C ALA A 22 -9.28 -6.13 19.86
N LEU A 23 -8.41 -5.48 19.08
CA LEU A 23 -7.16 -4.86 19.54
C LEU A 23 -7.30 -3.40 19.96
N GLY A 24 -8.52 -2.90 20.09
CA GLY A 24 -8.79 -1.59 20.68
C GLY A 24 -8.57 -0.42 19.72
N VAL A 25 -8.91 -0.59 18.43
CA VAL A 25 -8.90 0.53 17.49
C VAL A 25 -9.78 1.68 17.99
N ARG A 26 -9.26 2.91 17.94
CA ARG A 26 -9.94 4.11 18.43
C ARG A 26 -10.75 4.84 17.35
N GLY A 27 -10.56 4.47 16.09
CA GLY A 27 -11.30 5.04 14.99
C GLY A 27 -10.82 4.54 13.64
N PHE A 28 -11.65 4.79 12.63
CA PHE A 28 -11.37 4.47 11.25
C PHE A 28 -11.44 5.71 10.36
N SER A 29 -10.58 5.77 9.36
CA SER A 29 -10.80 6.53 8.14
C SER A 29 -11.58 5.69 7.15
N VAL A 30 -12.19 6.33 6.16
CA VAL A 30 -12.81 5.67 5.01
C VAL A 30 -11.98 6.00 3.78
N VAL A 31 -11.44 4.98 3.15
CA VAL A 31 -10.62 5.06 1.94
C VAL A 31 -11.17 4.03 0.95
N ASN A 32 -11.44 4.41 -0.28
CA ASN A 32 -12.04 3.54 -1.29
C ASN A 32 -13.33 2.82 -0.82
N HIS A 33 -14.15 3.49 0.00
CA HIS A 33 -15.34 2.95 0.65
C HIS A 33 -15.06 1.77 1.59
N MET A 34 -13.83 1.62 2.10
CA MET A 34 -13.42 0.61 3.06
C MET A 34 -12.88 1.26 4.34
N LEU A 35 -12.94 0.49 5.43
CA LEU A 35 -12.38 0.91 6.71
C LEU A 35 -10.86 0.84 6.68
N LEU A 36 -10.21 1.91 7.12
CA LEU A 36 -8.78 1.95 7.40
C LEU A 36 -8.59 2.32 8.87
N PRO A 37 -7.92 1.50 9.69
CA PRO A 37 -7.57 1.86 11.06
C PRO A 37 -6.81 3.19 11.11
N LYS A 38 -7.15 4.05 12.06
CA LYS A 38 -6.57 5.39 12.20
C LYS A 38 -5.71 5.57 13.44
N ALA A 39 -6.09 4.92 14.52
CA ALA A 39 -5.38 4.99 15.79
C ALA A 39 -5.77 3.80 16.68
N PHE A 40 -4.88 3.45 17.60
CA PHE A 40 -5.11 2.48 18.66
C PHE A 40 -5.06 3.17 20.03
N GLU A 41 -4.95 2.42 21.14
CA GLU A 41 -4.95 2.98 22.48
C GLU A 41 -3.67 3.76 22.83
N THR A 42 -2.58 3.46 22.15
CA THR A 42 -1.29 4.16 22.27
C THR A 42 -1.32 5.54 21.63
N SER A 43 -0.44 6.42 22.07
CA SER A 43 -0.25 7.73 21.44
C SER A 43 0.43 7.57 20.07
N VAL A 44 0.27 8.57 19.20
CA VAL A 44 0.95 8.60 17.90
C VAL A 44 2.47 8.56 18.06
N GLU A 45 3.01 9.20 19.12
CA GLU A 45 4.44 9.17 19.42
C GLU A 45 4.91 7.79 19.84
N GLU A 46 4.18 7.09 20.70
CA GLU A 46 4.49 5.72 21.11
C GLU A 46 4.44 4.75 19.94
N ASP A 47 3.44 4.88 19.06
CA ASP A 47 3.32 4.08 17.84
C ASP A 47 4.48 4.31 16.89
N TYR A 48 4.90 5.56 16.72
CA TYR A 48 6.04 5.94 15.89
C TYR A 48 7.34 5.30 16.41
N TRP A 49 7.67 5.45 17.71
CA TRP A 49 8.87 4.88 18.28
C TRP A 49 8.85 3.35 18.30
N HIS A 50 7.67 2.76 18.51
CA HIS A 50 7.50 1.32 18.41
C HIS A 50 7.79 0.82 16.99
N LEU A 51 7.23 1.46 15.97
CA LEU A 51 7.48 1.12 14.57
C LEU A 51 8.97 1.18 14.20
N ARG A 52 9.70 2.13 14.75
CA ARG A 52 11.15 2.28 14.50
C ARG A 52 12.01 1.21 15.18
N ALA A 53 11.50 0.54 16.19
CA ALA A 53 12.25 -0.43 16.98
C ALA A 53 11.85 -1.89 16.72
N TYR A 54 10.58 -2.12 16.37
CA TYR A 54 9.99 -3.44 16.38
C TYR A 54 9.24 -3.75 15.06
N VAL A 55 8.06 -4.36 15.15
CA VAL A 55 7.21 -4.69 14.01
C VAL A 55 5.74 -4.34 14.30
N GLN A 56 5.06 -3.84 13.30
CA GLN A 56 3.62 -3.58 13.34
C GLN A 56 2.88 -4.31 12.23
N LEU A 57 1.65 -4.70 12.52
CA LEU A 57 0.73 -5.33 11.58
C LEU A 57 -0.39 -4.33 11.24
N TRP A 58 -0.54 -3.99 9.95
CA TRP A 58 -1.45 -2.95 9.46
C TRP A 58 -2.47 -3.53 8.50
N ASP A 59 -3.75 -3.37 8.79
CA ASP A 59 -4.81 -3.59 7.82
C ASP A 59 -4.83 -2.41 6.83
N VAL A 60 -4.31 -2.66 5.63
CA VAL A 60 -4.29 -1.68 4.53
C VAL A 60 -5.14 -2.14 3.34
N SER A 61 -6.14 -2.97 3.60
CA SER A 61 -7.03 -3.53 2.57
C SER A 61 -7.82 -2.47 1.80
N CYS A 62 -7.94 -1.28 2.36
CA CYS A 62 -8.51 -0.13 1.67
C CYS A 62 -7.73 0.27 0.40
N GLN A 63 -6.47 -0.14 0.27
CA GLN A 63 -5.69 -0.09 -0.97
C GLN A 63 -6.18 -1.20 -1.91
N ARG A 64 -7.37 -1.00 -2.46
CA ARG A 64 -7.99 -1.95 -3.39
C ARG A 64 -7.10 -2.19 -4.58
N GLN A 65 -7.21 -3.40 -5.16
CA GLN A 65 -6.50 -3.70 -6.38
C GLN A 65 -7.39 -3.41 -7.58
N VAL A 66 -6.82 -2.78 -8.60
CA VAL A 66 -7.42 -2.76 -9.94
C VAL A 66 -6.60 -3.70 -10.81
N GLU A 67 -7.17 -4.84 -11.17
CA GLU A 67 -6.55 -5.75 -12.12
C GLU A 67 -6.85 -5.31 -13.55
N ILE A 68 -5.79 -5.24 -14.35
CA ILE A 68 -5.85 -4.99 -15.79
C ILE A 68 -5.13 -6.14 -16.49
N SER A 69 -5.86 -6.90 -17.32
CA SER A 69 -5.32 -8.05 -18.02
C SER A 69 -5.80 -8.11 -19.48
N GLY A 70 -5.10 -8.89 -20.31
CA GLY A 70 -5.43 -9.09 -21.73
C GLY A 70 -4.46 -8.44 -22.71
N PRO A 71 -4.69 -8.62 -24.01
CA PRO A 71 -3.73 -8.24 -25.05
C PRO A 71 -3.30 -6.78 -25.03
N ASP A 72 -4.21 -5.86 -24.68
CA ASP A 72 -3.94 -4.42 -24.63
C ASP A 72 -3.72 -3.89 -23.22
N ALA A 73 -3.55 -4.77 -22.20
CA ALA A 73 -3.37 -4.35 -20.82
C ALA A 73 -2.16 -3.42 -20.64
N GLY A 74 -1.01 -3.77 -21.23
CA GLY A 74 0.19 -2.93 -21.17
C GLY A 74 0.01 -1.58 -21.86
N ALA A 75 -0.71 -1.54 -22.99
CA ALA A 75 -1.02 -0.30 -23.70
C ALA A 75 -1.94 0.59 -22.86
N LEU A 76 -2.97 0.02 -22.22
CA LEU A 76 -3.87 0.76 -21.34
C LEU A 76 -3.12 1.35 -20.13
N VAL A 77 -2.32 0.53 -19.45
CA VAL A 77 -1.54 1.02 -18.30
C VAL A 77 -0.57 2.13 -18.73
N GLN A 78 0.14 1.95 -19.85
CA GLN A 78 1.05 3.00 -20.35
C GLN A 78 0.31 4.29 -20.73
N LEU A 79 -0.94 4.20 -21.21
CA LEU A 79 -1.75 5.37 -21.55
C LEU A 79 -2.15 6.18 -20.30
N MET A 80 -2.34 5.51 -19.16
CA MET A 80 -2.75 6.15 -17.90
C MET A 80 -1.62 6.84 -17.15
N THR A 81 -0.34 6.50 -17.44
CA THR A 81 0.80 7.03 -16.68
C THR A 81 1.87 7.66 -17.57
N PRO A 82 2.47 8.79 -17.15
CA PRO A 82 3.63 9.36 -17.85
C PRO A 82 4.91 8.55 -17.61
N ARG A 83 4.90 7.60 -16.67
CA ARG A 83 6.05 6.75 -16.39
C ARG A 83 6.17 5.67 -17.47
N ASN A 84 7.37 5.52 -18.04
CA ASN A 84 7.63 4.42 -18.97
C ASN A 84 7.63 3.08 -18.23
N ILE A 85 6.63 2.23 -18.50
CA ILE A 85 6.50 0.89 -17.92
C ILE A 85 7.07 -0.23 -18.80
N SER A 86 7.53 0.08 -20.02
CA SER A 86 8.02 -0.93 -20.97
C SER A 86 9.24 -1.72 -20.48
N LYS A 87 9.98 -1.18 -19.52
CA LYS A 87 11.14 -1.82 -18.89
C LYS A 87 10.80 -2.60 -17.63
N ALA A 88 9.55 -2.57 -17.18
CA ALA A 88 9.11 -3.33 -16.02
C ALA A 88 9.20 -4.83 -16.29
N GLN A 89 9.79 -5.58 -15.38
CA GLN A 89 9.87 -7.03 -15.45
C GLN A 89 8.74 -7.67 -14.63
N VAL A 90 8.32 -8.87 -15.00
CA VAL A 90 7.43 -9.69 -14.16
C VAL A 90 8.11 -9.89 -12.79
N GLY A 91 7.36 -9.76 -11.71
CA GLY A 91 7.89 -9.80 -10.35
C GLY A 91 8.33 -8.44 -9.78
N GLN A 92 8.18 -7.35 -10.55
CA GLN A 92 8.49 -5.99 -10.07
C GLN A 92 7.25 -5.21 -9.63
N CYS A 93 7.47 -4.35 -8.63
CA CYS A 93 6.58 -3.27 -8.25
C CYS A 93 7.11 -1.93 -8.78
N LEU A 94 6.22 -1.04 -9.20
CA LEU A 94 6.56 0.32 -9.63
C LEU A 94 5.57 1.32 -9.03
N TYR A 95 6.06 2.39 -8.47
CA TYR A 95 5.22 3.54 -8.14
C TYR A 95 4.89 4.30 -9.42
N VAL A 96 3.62 4.42 -9.77
CA VAL A 96 3.16 5.02 -11.03
C VAL A 96 2.11 6.10 -10.77
N PRO A 97 2.38 7.37 -11.06
CA PRO A 97 1.33 8.38 -11.03
C PRO A 97 0.36 8.13 -12.20
N ILE A 98 -0.92 8.13 -11.91
CA ILE A 98 -1.98 8.07 -12.92
C ILE A 98 -2.51 9.46 -13.15
N ILE A 99 -2.60 9.88 -14.40
CA ILE A 99 -2.98 11.23 -14.78
C ILE A 99 -4.14 11.25 -15.76
N ASP A 100 -4.88 12.36 -15.78
CA ASP A 100 -5.87 12.68 -16.80
C ASP A 100 -5.23 13.33 -18.04
N ASP A 101 -6.06 13.78 -18.98
CA ASP A 101 -5.64 14.44 -20.23
C ASP A 101 -5.04 15.84 -20.02
N GLN A 102 -5.19 16.44 -18.84
CA GLN A 102 -4.61 17.72 -18.45
C GLN A 102 -3.41 17.56 -17.50
N ALA A 103 -2.94 16.34 -17.34
CA ALA A 103 -1.87 15.96 -16.41
C ALA A 103 -2.22 16.13 -14.91
N GLY A 104 -3.51 16.22 -14.57
CA GLY A 104 -3.99 16.17 -13.19
C GLY A 104 -3.86 14.75 -12.63
N LEU A 105 -3.41 14.63 -11.38
CA LEU A 105 -3.23 13.32 -10.72
C LEU A 105 -4.57 12.73 -10.32
N ILE A 106 -4.90 11.55 -10.88
CA ILE A 106 -6.08 10.77 -10.52
C ILE A 106 -5.79 9.84 -9.35
N ASN A 107 -4.60 9.25 -9.33
CA ASN A 107 -4.16 8.29 -8.31
C ASN A 107 -2.64 8.12 -8.37
N ASP A 108 -2.04 7.48 -7.35
CA ASP A 108 -0.60 7.22 -7.29
C ASP A 108 -0.29 5.76 -6.88
N PRO A 109 -0.85 4.76 -7.57
CA PRO A 109 -0.75 3.37 -7.14
C PRO A 109 0.67 2.81 -7.19
N VAL A 110 0.86 1.73 -6.44
CA VAL A 110 1.92 0.78 -6.73
C VAL A 110 1.39 -0.20 -7.78
N LEU A 111 2.07 -0.25 -8.92
CA LEU A 111 1.83 -1.23 -9.97
C LEU A 111 2.64 -2.50 -9.67
N LEU A 112 1.99 -3.67 -9.72
CA LEU A 112 2.63 -4.99 -9.67
C LEU A 112 2.49 -5.63 -11.05
N LYS A 113 3.62 -5.96 -11.70
CA LYS A 113 3.58 -6.68 -12.99
C LYS A 113 3.56 -8.19 -12.74
N LEU A 114 2.36 -8.78 -12.83
CA LEU A 114 2.13 -10.20 -12.55
C LEU A 114 2.50 -11.12 -13.72
N ALA A 115 2.25 -10.64 -14.95
CA ALA A 115 2.61 -11.29 -16.21
C ALA A 115 2.87 -10.20 -17.26
N GLU A 116 3.22 -10.59 -18.49
CA GLU A 116 3.46 -9.63 -19.57
C GLU A 116 2.19 -8.83 -19.92
N ASP A 117 1.03 -9.44 -19.74
CA ASP A 117 -0.29 -8.91 -20.05
C ASP A 117 -1.21 -8.82 -18.84
N ARG A 118 -0.64 -8.82 -17.59
CA ARG A 118 -1.44 -8.78 -16.38
C ARG A 118 -0.78 -7.92 -15.29
N PHE A 119 -1.54 -6.94 -14.79
CA PHE A 119 -1.08 -5.95 -13.83
C PHE A 119 -2.08 -5.78 -12.70
N TRP A 120 -1.58 -5.59 -11.47
CA TRP A 120 -2.36 -5.00 -10.40
C TRP A 120 -1.92 -3.56 -10.17
N LEU A 121 -2.88 -2.69 -9.92
CA LEU A 121 -2.68 -1.34 -9.40
C LEU A 121 -3.23 -1.31 -7.98
N SER A 122 -2.35 -1.21 -6.98
CA SER A 122 -2.69 -1.04 -5.57
C SER A 122 -2.98 0.43 -5.32
N ILE A 123 -4.26 0.80 -5.24
CA ILE A 123 -4.71 2.19 -5.41
C ILE A 123 -4.81 2.96 -4.10
N ALA A 124 -4.54 4.27 -4.16
CA ALA A 124 -4.98 5.24 -3.17
C ALA A 124 -6.48 5.58 -3.33
N ASP A 125 -6.98 6.54 -2.58
CA ASP A 125 -8.41 6.88 -2.50
C ASP A 125 -8.93 7.61 -3.75
N SER A 126 -9.27 6.88 -4.80
CA SER A 126 -10.02 7.41 -5.96
C SER A 126 -10.61 6.31 -6.85
N ASP A 127 -11.51 6.70 -7.77
CA ASP A 127 -12.23 5.80 -8.67
C ASP A 127 -11.41 5.32 -9.88
N LEU A 128 -10.18 4.87 -9.67
CA LEU A 128 -9.29 4.42 -10.74
C LEU A 128 -9.88 3.26 -11.56
N LEU A 129 -10.65 2.37 -10.94
CA LEU A 129 -11.34 1.28 -11.64
C LEU A 129 -12.26 1.79 -12.75
N LEU A 130 -13.06 2.81 -12.44
CA LEU A 130 -14.02 3.38 -13.42
C LEU A 130 -13.28 4.18 -14.49
N TYR A 131 -12.22 4.90 -14.13
CA TYR A 131 -11.36 5.60 -15.09
C TYR A 131 -10.72 4.64 -16.09
N ALA A 132 -10.11 3.55 -15.63
CA ALA A 132 -9.50 2.54 -16.48
C ALA A 132 -10.51 1.88 -17.43
N LYS A 133 -11.70 1.51 -16.93
CA LYS A 133 -12.79 0.96 -17.75
C LYS A 133 -13.27 1.96 -18.81
N GLY A 134 -13.49 3.22 -18.43
CA GLY A 134 -13.93 4.25 -19.34
C GLY A 134 -12.91 4.53 -20.45
N LEU A 135 -11.62 4.57 -20.07
CA LEU A 135 -10.53 4.81 -21.02
C LEU A 135 -10.36 3.63 -21.99
N ALA A 136 -10.41 2.39 -21.51
CA ALA A 136 -10.33 1.19 -22.35
C ALA A 136 -11.49 1.17 -23.38
N LEU A 137 -12.72 1.41 -22.92
CA LEU A 137 -13.91 1.47 -23.78
C LEU A 137 -13.78 2.58 -24.82
N GLY A 138 -13.41 3.79 -24.40
CA GLY A 138 -13.27 4.96 -25.27
C GLY A 138 -12.17 4.84 -26.30
N ARG A 139 -11.14 4.01 -26.04
CA ARG A 139 -10.02 3.75 -26.95
C ARG A 139 -10.15 2.43 -27.73
N GLY A 140 -11.20 1.65 -27.47
CA GLY A 140 -11.42 0.35 -28.13
C GLY A 140 -10.34 -0.68 -27.78
N LEU A 141 -9.75 -0.61 -26.56
CA LEU A 141 -8.69 -1.51 -26.12
C LEU A 141 -9.27 -2.85 -25.63
N ASN A 142 -8.67 -3.95 -26.06
CA ASN A 142 -9.03 -5.30 -25.61
C ASN A 142 -8.31 -5.62 -24.28
N ALA A 143 -8.83 -5.06 -23.20
CA ALA A 143 -8.35 -5.28 -21.85
C ALA A 143 -9.51 -5.62 -20.91
N TYR A 144 -9.31 -6.57 -20.01
CA TYR A 144 -10.25 -6.91 -18.95
C TYR A 144 -9.85 -6.18 -17.66
N ILE A 145 -10.77 -5.40 -17.12
CA ILE A 145 -10.55 -4.57 -15.95
C ILE A 145 -11.56 -4.92 -14.84
N HIS A 146 -11.08 -5.33 -13.68
CA HIS A 146 -11.93 -5.63 -12.53
C HIS A 146 -11.21 -5.40 -11.21
N GLU A 147 -11.97 -5.46 -10.11
CA GLU A 147 -11.44 -5.54 -8.75
C GLU A 147 -11.36 -7.01 -8.36
N PRO A 148 -10.15 -7.59 -8.17
CA PRO A 148 -9.99 -8.93 -7.67
C PRO A 148 -10.30 -9.01 -6.17
N ASP A 149 -10.62 -10.21 -5.67
CA ASP A 149 -10.79 -10.48 -4.24
C ASP A 149 -9.43 -10.56 -3.54
N VAL A 150 -8.79 -9.38 -3.34
CA VAL A 150 -7.43 -9.24 -2.79
C VAL A 150 -7.40 -8.18 -1.70
N PHE A 151 -6.83 -8.55 -0.56
CA PHE A 151 -6.79 -7.71 0.65
C PHE A 151 -5.36 -7.59 1.16
N PRO A 152 -4.67 -6.47 0.90
CA PRO A 152 -3.32 -6.27 1.40
C PRO A 152 -3.27 -6.12 2.92
N LEU A 153 -2.33 -6.87 3.52
CA LEU A 153 -1.94 -6.81 4.92
C LEU A 153 -0.48 -6.41 4.99
N SER A 154 -0.16 -5.34 5.70
CA SER A 154 1.20 -4.80 5.75
C SER A 154 1.89 -5.17 7.06
N VAL A 155 3.12 -5.65 6.96
CA VAL A 155 4.01 -5.98 8.10
C VAL A 155 5.18 -5.03 8.04
N GLN A 156 5.21 -4.02 8.91
CA GLN A 156 6.15 -2.91 8.84
C GLN A 156 7.06 -2.83 10.07
N GLY A 157 8.29 -2.39 9.86
CA GLY A 157 9.29 -2.18 10.89
C GLY A 157 10.56 -3.02 10.70
N PRO A 158 11.65 -2.73 11.43
CA PRO A 158 12.95 -3.37 11.24
C PRO A 158 12.96 -4.87 11.53
N GLN A 159 12.01 -5.38 12.32
CA GLN A 159 11.91 -6.81 12.63
C GLN A 159 10.94 -7.57 11.71
N ALA A 160 10.31 -6.90 10.74
CA ALA A 160 9.35 -7.53 9.82
C ALA A 160 9.97 -8.67 9.00
N GLU A 161 11.20 -8.50 8.49
CA GLU A 161 11.90 -9.54 7.73
C GLU A 161 12.18 -10.78 8.59
N ALA A 162 12.61 -10.60 9.83
CA ALA A 162 12.91 -11.73 10.73
C ALA A 162 11.63 -12.51 11.05
N LEU A 163 10.55 -11.83 11.40
CA LEU A 163 9.23 -12.43 11.64
C LEU A 163 8.75 -13.22 10.43
N LEU A 164 8.77 -12.62 9.25
CA LEU A 164 8.26 -13.26 8.04
C LEU A 164 9.13 -14.43 7.59
N ALA A 165 10.46 -14.36 7.79
CA ALA A 165 11.35 -15.48 7.51
C ALA A 165 11.16 -16.65 8.49
N GLU A 166 10.78 -16.39 9.75
CA GLU A 166 10.40 -17.44 10.70
C GLU A 166 9.10 -18.14 10.27
N VAL A 167 8.11 -17.37 9.81
CA VAL A 167 6.78 -17.90 9.47
C VAL A 167 6.76 -18.59 8.10
N PHE A 168 7.40 -18.01 7.09
CA PHE A 168 7.31 -18.44 5.68
C PHE A 168 8.63 -18.99 5.11
N GLY A 169 9.67 -19.01 5.89
CA GLY A 169 10.98 -19.51 5.47
C GLY A 169 11.96 -18.42 5.03
N PRO A 170 13.25 -18.77 4.93
CA PRO A 170 14.34 -17.82 4.70
C PRO A 170 14.30 -17.12 3.34
N ASP A 171 13.62 -17.69 2.35
CA ASP A 171 13.52 -17.16 0.97
C ASP A 171 12.87 -15.78 0.91
N ILE A 172 12.16 -15.38 1.98
CA ILE A 172 11.64 -14.01 2.14
C ILE A 172 12.74 -12.96 2.02
N ARG A 173 13.97 -13.28 2.46
CA ARG A 173 15.13 -12.38 2.41
C ARG A 173 15.61 -12.10 0.99
N ASP A 174 15.34 -13.01 0.05
CA ASP A 174 15.75 -12.89 -1.35
C ASP A 174 14.83 -11.96 -2.15
N ILE A 175 13.67 -11.60 -1.59
CA ILE A 175 12.78 -10.63 -2.22
C ILE A 175 13.41 -9.24 -2.11
N GLY A 176 13.89 -8.70 -3.23
CA GLY A 176 14.48 -7.36 -3.30
C GLY A 176 13.45 -6.24 -3.09
N PHE A 177 13.93 -5.05 -2.75
CA PHE A 177 13.07 -3.87 -2.60
C PHE A 177 12.30 -3.58 -3.91
N PHE A 178 10.99 -3.33 -3.78
CA PHE A 178 10.04 -3.15 -4.89
C PHE A 178 10.02 -4.34 -5.86
N LYS A 179 10.19 -5.55 -5.29
CA LYS A 179 9.90 -6.83 -5.96
C LYS A 179 8.92 -7.62 -5.11
N PHE A 180 8.32 -8.63 -5.72
CA PHE A 180 7.45 -9.55 -5.03
C PHE A 180 7.84 -11.01 -5.30
N GLY A 181 7.40 -11.89 -4.41
CA GLY A 181 7.48 -13.32 -4.49
C GLY A 181 6.16 -13.96 -4.07
N TRP A 182 6.19 -15.26 -3.84
CA TRP A 182 5.03 -16.03 -3.43
C TRP A 182 5.31 -16.76 -2.14
N ILE A 183 4.32 -16.81 -1.27
CA ILE A 183 4.32 -17.56 -0.01
C ILE A 183 3.10 -18.45 0.04
N GLU A 184 3.18 -19.57 0.79
CA GLU A 184 2.05 -20.43 1.04
C GLU A 184 1.34 -20.01 2.34
N VAL A 185 0.05 -19.81 2.24
CA VAL A 185 -0.83 -19.53 3.37
C VAL A 185 -2.03 -20.49 3.28
N GLU A 186 -2.22 -21.35 4.26
CA GLU A 186 -3.34 -22.32 4.31
C GLU A 186 -3.51 -23.11 3.00
N GLY A 187 -2.41 -23.59 2.42
CA GLY A 187 -2.41 -24.38 1.19
C GLY A 187 -2.65 -23.57 -0.10
N THR A 188 -2.65 -22.24 -0.02
CA THR A 188 -2.80 -21.34 -1.17
C THR A 188 -1.59 -20.44 -1.36
N GLN A 189 -1.26 -20.15 -2.62
CA GLN A 189 -0.18 -19.23 -2.95
C GLN A 189 -0.66 -17.78 -2.82
N GLN A 190 0.02 -17.01 -1.98
CA GLN A 190 -0.24 -15.60 -1.76
C GLN A 190 0.95 -14.75 -2.20
N LEU A 191 0.67 -13.60 -2.80
CA LEU A 191 1.73 -12.68 -3.22
C LEU A 191 2.24 -11.88 -2.04
N ILE A 192 3.58 -11.78 -1.91
CA ILE A 192 4.25 -10.92 -0.93
C ILE A 192 5.24 -9.99 -1.62
N ALA A 193 5.11 -8.69 -1.39
CA ALA A 193 6.00 -7.68 -1.94
C ALA A 193 6.86 -7.05 -0.84
N ARG A 194 8.14 -6.80 -1.11
CA ARG A 194 8.97 -5.96 -0.24
C ARG A 194 8.68 -4.50 -0.55
N SER A 195 7.63 -4.01 0.07
CA SER A 195 7.09 -2.66 -0.06
C SER A 195 6.50 -2.18 1.26
N GLY A 196 5.99 -0.96 1.30
CA GLY A 196 5.32 -0.39 2.46
C GLY A 196 5.42 1.12 2.50
N TYR A 197 4.65 1.71 3.40
CA TYR A 197 4.43 3.16 3.50
C TYR A 197 5.03 3.78 4.76
N SER A 198 6.13 3.20 5.29
CA SER A 198 6.76 3.65 6.54
C SER A 198 8.23 4.05 6.41
N ARG A 199 8.93 3.57 5.38
CA ARG A 199 10.39 3.62 5.28
C ARG A 199 11.16 2.97 6.44
N GLN A 200 10.49 2.20 7.28
CA GLN A 200 11.12 1.44 8.36
C GLN A 200 11.46 0.00 7.95
N GLY A 201 11.30 -0.33 6.66
CA GLY A 201 11.36 -1.69 6.15
C GLY A 201 10.03 -2.41 6.32
N GLY A 202 9.87 -3.53 5.62
CA GLY A 202 8.67 -4.35 5.72
C GLY A 202 8.20 -4.92 4.39
N PHE A 203 7.01 -5.52 4.46
CA PHE A 203 6.39 -6.22 3.35
C PHE A 203 4.88 -5.99 3.35
N GLU A 204 4.28 -6.16 2.20
CA GLU A 204 2.83 -6.17 1.99
C GLU A 204 2.43 -7.52 1.40
N ILE A 205 1.52 -8.22 2.08
CA ILE A 205 0.99 -9.51 1.66
C ILE A 205 -0.36 -9.25 1.00
N TYR A 206 -0.47 -9.55 -0.27
CA TYR A 206 -1.68 -9.37 -1.07
C TYR A 206 -2.51 -10.64 -1.00
N VAL A 207 -3.34 -10.76 0.02
CA VAL A 207 -4.12 -11.97 0.30
C VAL A 207 -5.25 -12.10 -0.71
N GLN A 208 -5.17 -13.15 -1.51
CA GLN A 208 -6.19 -13.52 -2.48
C GLN A 208 -7.23 -14.41 -1.81
N GLY A 209 -8.49 -13.95 -1.79
CA GLY A 209 -9.59 -14.61 -1.08
C GLY A 209 -9.75 -14.09 0.35
N ALA A 210 -10.83 -13.35 0.59
CA ALA A 210 -11.14 -12.77 1.91
C ALA A 210 -11.13 -13.81 3.05
N ALA A 211 -11.47 -15.07 2.76
CA ALA A 211 -11.52 -16.15 3.75
C ALA A 211 -10.16 -16.47 4.39
N HIS A 212 -9.04 -16.23 3.69
CA HIS A 212 -7.68 -16.50 4.20
C HIS A 212 -7.14 -15.37 5.11
N GLY A 213 -7.75 -14.19 5.04
CA GLY A 213 -7.28 -13.03 5.82
C GLY A 213 -7.23 -13.26 7.32
N PRO A 214 -8.31 -13.74 7.94
CA PRO A 214 -8.33 -14.01 9.38
C PRO A 214 -7.25 -14.98 9.86
N GLY A 215 -7.05 -16.08 9.15
CA GLY A 215 -6.02 -17.08 9.47
C GLY A 215 -4.61 -16.51 9.36
N LEU A 216 -4.34 -15.74 8.31
CA LEU A 216 -3.04 -15.06 8.15
C LEU A 216 -2.78 -14.05 9.26
N TRP A 217 -3.78 -13.23 9.61
CA TRP A 217 -3.63 -12.28 10.73
C TRP A 217 -3.26 -13.01 12.02
N ASP A 218 -4.01 -14.05 12.37
CA ASP A 218 -3.83 -14.79 13.62
C ASP A 218 -2.49 -15.53 13.66
N LEU A 219 -1.99 -16.01 12.50
CA LEU A 219 -0.67 -16.62 12.36
C LEU A 219 0.44 -15.60 12.62
N LEU A 220 0.41 -14.45 11.95
CA LEU A 220 1.42 -13.39 12.10
C LEU A 220 1.36 -12.76 13.49
N TRP A 221 0.15 -12.57 14.03
CA TRP A 221 -0.02 -12.04 15.38
C TRP A 221 0.60 -12.93 16.45
N ARG A 222 0.40 -14.23 16.33
CA ARG A 222 0.97 -15.23 17.27
C ARG A 222 2.50 -15.29 17.19
N ALA A 223 3.05 -15.45 16.00
CA ALA A 223 4.49 -15.49 15.81
C ALA A 223 5.15 -14.16 16.19
N GLY A 224 4.49 -13.06 15.89
CA GLY A 224 4.97 -11.70 16.14
C GLY A 224 5.12 -11.33 17.62
N GLN A 225 4.54 -12.11 18.56
CA GLN A 225 4.70 -11.85 19.99
C GLN A 225 6.17 -11.89 20.42
N ALA A 226 6.98 -12.76 19.82
CA ALA A 226 8.41 -12.83 20.05
C ALA A 226 9.18 -11.58 19.54
N TYR A 227 8.56 -10.82 18.65
CA TYR A 227 9.09 -9.61 18.01
C TYR A 227 8.44 -8.32 18.54
N ASN A 228 7.72 -8.40 19.66
CA ASN A 228 6.97 -7.30 20.24
C ASN A 228 6.00 -6.65 19.23
N ILE A 229 5.26 -7.49 18.49
CA ILE A 229 4.32 -7.02 17.47
C ILE A 229 3.20 -6.18 18.10
N ARG A 230 2.81 -5.10 17.43
CA ARG A 230 1.62 -4.30 17.76
C ARG A 230 0.73 -4.11 16.53
N PRO A 231 -0.57 -3.87 16.72
CA PRO A 231 -1.37 -3.33 15.65
C PRO A 231 -0.91 -1.91 15.35
N GLY A 232 -1.02 -1.49 14.10
CA GLY A 232 -0.66 -0.15 13.68
C GLY A 232 -1.47 0.31 12.48
N CYS A 233 -1.16 1.48 12.00
CA CYS A 233 -1.77 2.07 10.82
C CYS A 233 -0.82 3.10 10.20
N PRO A 234 -0.96 3.41 8.91
CA PRO A 234 -0.23 4.50 8.31
C PRO A 234 -0.51 5.82 9.05
N ASN A 235 0.54 6.52 9.46
CA ASN A 235 0.41 7.83 10.08
C ASN A 235 1.23 8.90 9.33
N LEU A 236 1.01 10.17 9.67
CA LEU A 236 1.61 11.28 8.94
C LEU A 236 3.09 11.49 9.28
N ILE A 237 3.57 11.03 10.43
CA ILE A 237 4.93 11.34 10.91
C ILE A 237 5.96 10.60 10.07
N GLU A 238 5.92 9.26 10.06
CA GLU A 238 6.91 8.45 9.34
C GLU A 238 6.85 8.64 7.83
N ARG A 239 5.66 8.87 7.25
CA ARG A 239 5.57 9.09 5.81
C ARG A 239 6.15 10.45 5.40
N ILE A 240 5.91 11.52 6.19
CA ILE A 240 6.47 12.85 5.95
C ILE A 240 7.99 12.83 6.15
N GLU A 241 8.47 12.22 7.23
CA GLU A 241 9.89 12.02 7.47
C GLU A 241 10.55 11.20 6.34
N GLY A 242 9.86 10.19 5.85
CA GLY A 242 10.28 9.37 4.73
C GLY A 242 10.17 10.05 3.36
N GLY A 243 9.56 11.23 3.27
CA GLY A 243 9.30 11.92 2.00
C GLY A 243 8.32 11.16 1.10
N LEU A 244 7.38 10.42 1.68
CA LEU A 244 6.34 9.69 0.96
C LEU A 244 5.11 10.59 0.77
N PHE A 245 4.69 10.75 -0.47
CA PHE A 245 3.48 11.51 -0.79
C PHE A 245 2.22 10.73 -0.43
N SER A 246 1.13 11.45 -0.23
CA SER A 246 -0.19 10.89 0.03
C SER A 246 -1.21 11.54 -0.89
N TYR A 247 -1.87 10.73 -1.68
CA TYR A 247 -3.01 11.19 -2.49
C TYR A 247 -4.13 11.71 -1.57
N GLY A 248 -4.70 12.84 -1.96
CA GLY A 248 -5.68 13.55 -1.13
C GLY A 248 -5.08 14.57 -0.16
N ASN A 249 -3.80 14.46 0.20
CA ASN A 249 -3.09 15.43 1.04
C ASN A 249 -2.21 16.38 0.21
N GLU A 250 -1.11 15.88 -0.36
CA GLU A 250 -0.20 16.69 -1.19
C GLU A 250 -0.52 16.61 -2.69
N MET A 251 -1.30 15.62 -3.11
CA MET A 251 -1.60 15.32 -4.50
C MET A 251 -3.09 15.17 -4.72
N THR A 252 -3.62 15.85 -5.73
CA THR A 252 -5.02 15.81 -6.17
C THR A 252 -5.09 16.02 -7.69
N LEU A 253 -6.26 15.96 -8.27
CA LEU A 253 -6.51 16.33 -9.68
C LEU A 253 -5.99 17.71 -10.06
N GLN A 254 -5.82 18.61 -9.10
CA GLN A 254 -5.31 19.97 -9.34
C GLN A 254 -3.78 20.03 -9.41
N ASN A 255 -3.09 18.92 -9.21
CA ASN A 255 -1.64 18.86 -9.18
C ASN A 255 -1.09 18.10 -10.38
N ASN A 256 -0.06 18.66 -10.98
CA ASN A 256 0.75 17.99 -11.98
C ASN A 256 1.93 17.25 -11.31
N PRO A 257 2.27 16.00 -11.68
CA PRO A 257 3.40 15.26 -11.11
C PRO A 257 4.72 16.01 -11.13
N PHE A 258 4.99 16.77 -12.20
CA PHE A 258 6.22 17.54 -12.32
C PHE A 258 6.31 18.73 -11.36
N GLU A 259 5.18 19.33 -11.01
CA GLU A 259 5.14 20.41 -10.01
C GLU A 259 5.43 19.90 -8.61
N ILE A 260 4.88 18.73 -8.27
CA ILE A 260 5.13 18.05 -6.99
C ILE A 260 6.61 17.69 -6.89
N TYR A 261 7.19 17.10 -7.93
CA TYR A 261 8.61 16.78 -7.98
C TYR A 261 9.50 18.00 -7.78
N LYS A 262 9.20 19.12 -8.48
CA LYS A 262 9.95 20.38 -8.32
C LYS A 262 9.86 20.95 -6.90
N LYS A 263 8.70 20.88 -6.26
CA LYS A 263 8.52 21.31 -4.87
C LYS A 263 9.35 20.47 -3.91
N SER A 264 9.36 19.14 -4.07
CA SER A 264 10.15 18.22 -3.24
C SER A 264 11.65 18.43 -3.37
N VAL A 265 12.16 18.58 -4.59
CA VAL A 265 13.58 18.88 -4.84
C VAL A 265 13.96 20.21 -4.20
N LYS A 266 13.12 21.24 -4.31
CA LYS A 266 13.35 22.55 -3.70
C LYS A 266 13.36 22.49 -2.17
N GLN A 267 12.48 21.68 -1.55
CA GLN A 267 12.48 21.46 -0.11
C GLN A 267 13.73 20.72 0.36
N LEU A 268 14.17 19.68 -0.36
CA LEU A 268 15.41 18.94 -0.07
C LEU A 268 16.65 19.83 -0.20
N MET A 269 16.70 20.70 -1.20
CA MET A 269 17.80 21.65 -1.36
C MET A 269 17.84 22.68 -0.22
N ASN A 270 16.67 23.17 0.22
CA ASN A 270 16.58 24.11 1.33
C ASN A 270 16.94 23.45 2.68
N SER A 271 16.57 22.19 2.92
CA SER A 271 16.96 21.46 4.12
C SER A 271 18.46 21.17 4.19
N ASN A 272 19.09 20.90 3.06
CA ASN A 272 20.55 20.75 2.98
C ASN A 272 21.30 22.09 3.17
N ALA A 273 20.72 23.22 2.81
CA ALA A 273 21.27 24.54 3.07
C ALA A 273 21.23 24.88 4.57
N ILE A 274 20.17 24.51 5.28
CA ILE A 274 20.05 24.69 6.74
C ILE A 274 21.09 23.85 7.49
N ASN A 275 21.40 22.64 7.03
CA ASN A 275 22.40 21.77 7.66
C ASN A 275 23.86 22.21 7.39
N LYS A 276 24.13 22.96 6.33
CA LYS A 276 25.47 23.54 6.08
C LYS A 276 25.79 24.67 7.04
N ASN A 277 24.81 25.50 7.40
CA ASN A 277 24.99 26.60 8.35
C ASN A 277 25.13 26.15 9.81
N LYS A 278 24.81 24.88 10.15
CA LYS A 278 25.02 24.31 11.49
C LYS A 278 26.41 23.68 11.70
N LYS A 279 27.25 23.60 10.68
CA LYS A 279 28.62 23.09 10.79
C LYS A 279 29.71 24.17 10.89
N GLU A 280 29.29 25.44 10.87
CA GLU A 280 30.21 26.59 10.98
C GLU A 280 30.00 27.44 12.24
N THR A 281 29.26 26.91 13.21
CA THR A 281 29.19 27.41 14.59
C THR A 281 29.50 26.27 15.56
#